data_eb65c3a422371d17935a6e692231674b
#
_entry.id   eb65c3a422371d17935a6e692231674b
#
_cell.length_a   1.000
_cell.length_b   1.000
_cell.length_c   1.000
_cell.angle_alpha   90.00
_cell.angle_beta   90.00
_cell.angle_gamma   90.00
#
_symmetry.space_group_name_H-M   'P 1'
#
loop_
_entity.id
_entity.type
_entity.pdbx_description
1 polymer ?
#
loop_
_entity_poly.entity_id
_entity_poly.type
_entity_poly.pdbx_seq_one_letter_code
_entity_poly.pdbx_strand_id
1 'polypeptide(L)'
;MNALDRVIAAVSPQTAVKRAAARRKLDILDSGYGNYGASHTKKSLAGWLYGGGSAKEDIQDNLSTLRQRCRDLYMGVPLATGALKTCRTNVIGSGLRLKSQIDYEALGMDEEAARDLERKIEREFSLWADSTACDLERLDNFYELQQLAFLNWLMSGDVIATLPVTKRANMPYDLRICLIEADRLSNPNGIVDPHIIGGVETNDAGEVVAYHISKHHPLSYDMTETGWTRVEAWGAKTGRRNVLHIMNRERIGQRRGVPFLAPVIEALKQLGRYTDAELVAAVVSGMFTVFIEKESASSDGGFGEIIPEDAQVDAGDDSTIELAPGAIVDLNEGEKAHDMNPGRPNTAFDGFVVAICRQIGAALEIPYELLVKNFNASYS
;
A
#
# COMPACT_ATOMS: atom_id res chain seq x y z
N MET A 1 25.95 -10.80 -46.05
CA MET A 1 27.40 -10.63 -45.69
C MET A 1 27.86 -9.26 -46.14
N ASN A 2 28.34 -8.43 -45.22
CA ASN A 2 28.90 -7.11 -45.53
C ASN A 2 30.26 -7.27 -46.24
N ALA A 3 30.74 -6.23 -46.92
CA ALA A 3 32.04 -6.26 -47.66
C ALA A 3 33.21 -6.72 -46.76
N LEU A 4 33.25 -6.27 -45.52
CA LEU A 4 34.20 -6.68 -44.47
C LEU A 4 34.15 -8.20 -44.17
N ASP A 5 32.96 -8.78 -44.16
CA ASP A 5 32.81 -10.21 -43.86
C ASP A 5 33.29 -11.09 -45.03
N ARG A 6 33.19 -10.61 -46.27
CA ARG A 6 33.75 -11.30 -47.46
C ARG A 6 35.27 -11.32 -47.43
N VAL A 7 35.90 -10.21 -47.02
CA VAL A 7 37.36 -10.13 -46.86
C VAL A 7 37.84 -11.05 -45.74
N ILE A 8 37.15 -11.02 -44.58
CA ILE A 8 37.49 -11.88 -43.43
C ILE A 8 37.30 -13.37 -43.79
N ALA A 9 36.26 -13.71 -44.57
CA ALA A 9 36.02 -15.08 -45.00
C ALA A 9 37.11 -15.61 -45.94
N ALA A 10 37.70 -14.73 -46.78
CA ALA A 10 38.80 -15.09 -47.65
C ALA A 10 40.11 -15.25 -46.87
N VAL A 11 40.39 -14.45 -45.86
CA VAL A 11 41.63 -14.46 -45.06
C VAL A 11 41.62 -15.46 -43.93
N SER A 12 40.48 -15.59 -43.24
CA SER A 12 40.30 -16.47 -42.06
C SER A 12 38.89 -17.04 -41.98
N PRO A 13 38.61 -18.19 -42.61
CA PRO A 13 37.28 -18.81 -42.64
C PRO A 13 36.70 -19.09 -41.24
N GLN A 14 37.57 -19.52 -40.31
CA GLN A 14 37.12 -19.80 -38.92
C GLN A 14 36.62 -18.55 -38.20
N THR A 15 37.27 -17.41 -38.39
CA THR A 15 36.85 -16.12 -37.80
C THR A 15 35.56 -15.63 -38.43
N ALA A 16 35.39 -15.83 -39.74
CA ALA A 16 34.15 -15.51 -40.44
C ALA A 16 32.95 -16.32 -39.92
N VAL A 17 33.14 -17.63 -39.65
CA VAL A 17 32.10 -18.49 -39.08
C VAL A 17 31.71 -18.03 -37.63
N LYS A 18 32.72 -17.72 -36.80
CA LYS A 18 32.45 -17.20 -35.44
C LYS A 18 31.69 -15.89 -35.48
N ARG A 19 32.04 -14.96 -36.38
CA ARG A 19 31.32 -13.68 -36.54
C ARG A 19 29.90 -13.88 -37.08
N ALA A 20 29.70 -14.76 -38.06
CA ALA A 20 28.38 -15.09 -38.58
C ALA A 20 27.49 -15.73 -37.50
N ALA A 21 28.04 -16.65 -36.71
CA ALA A 21 27.33 -17.25 -35.57
C ALA A 21 26.99 -16.23 -34.49
N ALA A 22 27.89 -15.30 -34.17
CA ALA A 22 27.65 -14.22 -33.22
C ALA A 22 26.54 -13.25 -33.69
N ARG A 23 26.55 -12.87 -34.98
CA ARG A 23 25.45 -12.08 -35.57
C ARG A 23 24.13 -12.81 -35.53
N ARG A 24 24.09 -14.07 -35.89
CA ARG A 24 22.86 -14.86 -35.84
C ARG A 24 22.32 -14.99 -34.43
N LYS A 25 23.22 -15.07 -33.43
CA LYS A 25 22.80 -15.00 -32.02
C LYS A 25 22.22 -13.64 -31.66
N LEU A 26 22.81 -12.54 -32.13
CA LEU A 26 22.29 -11.18 -31.93
C LEU A 26 20.95 -11.01 -32.65
N ASP A 27 20.80 -11.48 -33.89
CA ASP A 27 19.53 -11.43 -34.63
C ASP A 27 18.42 -12.24 -33.92
N ILE A 28 18.76 -13.35 -33.26
CA ILE A 28 17.83 -14.15 -32.46
C ILE A 28 17.45 -13.42 -31.19
N LEU A 29 18.40 -12.76 -30.51
CA LEU A 29 18.15 -11.95 -29.32
C LEU A 29 17.25 -10.75 -29.63
N ASP A 30 17.38 -10.17 -30.81
CA ASP A 30 16.55 -9.06 -31.30
C ASP A 30 15.28 -9.54 -32.04
N SER A 31 14.92 -10.83 -31.99
CA SER A 31 13.69 -11.36 -32.59
C SER A 31 12.55 -11.45 -31.59
N GLY A 32 11.31 -11.47 -32.05
CA GLY A 32 10.12 -11.58 -31.20
C GLY A 32 10.05 -10.46 -30.15
N TYR A 33 9.89 -10.82 -28.90
CA TYR A 33 9.82 -9.85 -27.79
C TYR A 33 11.10 -9.02 -27.61
N GLY A 34 12.26 -9.47 -28.09
CA GLY A 34 13.49 -8.70 -28.13
C GLY A 34 13.39 -7.41 -28.96
N ASN A 35 12.46 -7.35 -29.92
CA ASN A 35 12.12 -6.13 -30.66
C ASN A 35 11.09 -5.22 -29.96
N TYR A 36 10.52 -5.64 -28.84
CA TYR A 36 9.49 -4.93 -28.09
C TYR A 36 9.91 -4.70 -26.64
N GLY A 37 9.19 -5.25 -25.69
CA GLY A 37 9.39 -5.01 -24.25
C GLY A 37 10.71 -5.57 -23.69
N ALA A 38 11.28 -6.60 -24.32
CA ALA A 38 12.56 -7.19 -23.90
C ALA A 38 13.79 -6.61 -24.65
N SER A 39 13.64 -5.50 -25.36
CA SER A 39 14.73 -4.88 -26.11
C SER A 39 15.75 -4.21 -25.20
N HIS A 40 17.02 -4.52 -25.43
CA HIS A 40 18.16 -3.88 -24.77
C HIS A 40 18.70 -2.66 -25.56
N THR A 41 18.23 -2.45 -26.77
CA THR A 41 18.78 -1.45 -27.71
C THR A 41 17.83 -0.24 -27.90
N LYS A 42 16.56 -0.37 -27.58
CA LYS A 42 15.60 0.72 -27.73
C LYS A 42 15.87 1.87 -26.75
N LYS A 43 15.94 3.11 -27.26
CA LYS A 43 16.13 4.31 -26.45
C LYS A 43 15.02 4.51 -25.40
N SER A 44 13.79 4.12 -25.68
CA SER A 44 12.66 4.18 -24.75
C SER A 44 12.80 3.24 -23.55
N LEU A 45 13.66 2.23 -23.64
CA LEU A 45 13.94 1.27 -22.56
C LEU A 45 15.37 1.45 -22.00
N ALA A 46 16.13 2.42 -22.52
CA ALA A 46 17.47 2.72 -22.04
C ALA A 46 17.42 3.18 -20.58
N GLY A 47 18.27 2.62 -19.74
CA GLY A 47 18.30 2.91 -18.31
C GLY A 47 17.26 2.17 -17.47
N TRP A 48 16.37 1.38 -18.08
CA TRP A 48 15.49 0.51 -17.32
C TRP A 48 16.29 -0.69 -16.80
N LEU A 49 16.69 -0.58 -15.53
CA LEU A 49 17.32 -1.69 -14.82
C LEU A 49 16.21 -2.67 -14.43
N TYR A 50 16.28 -3.86 -14.99
CA TYR A 50 15.38 -4.94 -14.61
C TYR A 50 16.15 -5.91 -13.72
N GLY A 51 15.64 -6.14 -12.55
CA GLY A 51 16.05 -7.18 -11.62
C GLY A 51 14.78 -7.88 -11.19
N GLY A 52 14.73 -9.18 -11.34
CA GLY A 52 13.63 -10.00 -10.86
C GLY A 52 14.22 -11.14 -10.05
N GLY A 53 13.63 -11.40 -8.89
CA GLY A 53 13.95 -12.54 -8.05
C GLY A 53 12.82 -13.57 -8.03
N SER A 54 12.92 -14.52 -7.14
CA SER A 54 11.81 -15.38 -6.76
C SER A 54 10.78 -14.60 -5.96
N ALA A 55 9.63 -15.22 -5.64
CA ALA A 55 8.64 -14.59 -4.79
C ALA A 55 9.20 -14.22 -3.39
N LYS A 56 10.28 -14.85 -2.96
CA LYS A 56 10.96 -14.53 -1.70
C LYS A 56 11.64 -13.16 -1.79
N GLU A 57 12.51 -12.96 -2.77
CA GLU A 57 13.27 -11.72 -2.92
C GLU A 57 12.36 -10.53 -3.28
N ASP A 58 11.42 -10.74 -4.20
CA ASP A 58 10.57 -9.65 -4.68
C ASP A 58 9.51 -9.22 -3.65
N ILE A 59 8.98 -10.17 -2.87
CA ILE A 59 7.89 -9.92 -1.92
C ILE A 59 8.38 -9.94 -0.49
N GLN A 60 8.93 -11.10 -0.04
CA GLN A 60 9.18 -11.34 1.37
C GLN A 60 10.19 -10.35 1.98
N ASP A 61 11.28 -10.07 1.27
CA ASP A 61 12.34 -9.18 1.76
C ASP A 61 11.89 -7.70 1.83
N ASN A 62 10.86 -7.34 1.05
CA ASN A 62 10.27 -6.00 1.02
C ASN A 62 9.04 -5.83 1.93
N LEU A 63 8.50 -6.93 2.46
CA LEU A 63 7.18 -6.96 3.06
C LEU A 63 7.04 -6.10 4.31
N SER A 64 8.05 -6.08 5.18
CA SER A 64 8.06 -5.25 6.39
C SER A 64 7.88 -3.76 6.05
N THR A 65 8.65 -3.28 5.06
CA THR A 65 8.56 -1.88 4.60
C THR A 65 7.20 -1.57 3.98
N LEU A 66 6.68 -2.48 3.15
CA LEU A 66 5.37 -2.31 2.51
C LEU A 66 4.24 -2.20 3.55
N ARG A 67 4.24 -3.08 4.55
CA ARG A 67 3.26 -3.07 5.65
C ARG A 67 3.28 -1.78 6.43
N GLN A 68 4.46 -1.33 6.85
CA GLN A 68 4.61 -0.09 7.61
C GLN A 68 4.10 1.11 6.80
N ARG A 69 4.46 1.21 5.52
CA ARG A 69 3.97 2.28 4.63
C ARG A 69 2.46 2.22 4.40
N CYS A 70 1.90 1.03 4.22
CA CYS A 70 0.44 0.88 4.06
C CYS A 70 -0.33 1.28 5.32
N ARG A 71 0.20 0.97 6.52
CA ARG A 71 -0.37 1.41 7.79
C ARG A 71 -0.28 2.93 7.96
N ASP A 72 0.88 3.53 7.62
CA ASP A 72 1.06 4.98 7.63
C ASP A 72 0.02 5.67 6.73
N LEU A 73 -0.14 5.18 5.50
CA LEU A 73 -1.15 5.68 4.57
C LEU A 73 -2.58 5.49 5.11
N TYR A 74 -2.88 4.35 5.71
CA TYR A 74 -4.21 4.11 6.31
C TYR A 74 -4.51 5.08 7.45
N MET A 75 -3.52 5.43 8.27
CA MET A 75 -3.68 6.36 9.40
C MET A 75 -3.70 7.82 8.95
N GLY A 76 -2.89 8.20 7.95
CA GLY A 76 -2.61 9.59 7.62
C GLY A 76 -3.21 10.09 6.30
N VAL A 77 -3.63 9.21 5.37
CA VAL A 77 -4.13 9.62 4.04
C VAL A 77 -5.61 9.26 3.89
N PRO A 78 -6.52 10.26 3.89
CA PRO A 78 -7.98 10.01 3.87
C PRO A 78 -8.44 9.11 2.71
N LEU A 79 -7.86 9.28 1.52
CA LEU A 79 -8.20 8.47 0.34
C LEU A 79 -7.83 6.99 0.54
N ALA A 80 -6.67 6.70 1.14
CA ALA A 80 -6.24 5.34 1.44
C ALA A 80 -7.16 4.69 2.49
N THR A 81 -7.47 5.41 3.57
CA THR A 81 -8.42 4.96 4.60
C THR A 81 -9.79 4.70 3.99
N GLY A 82 -10.27 5.62 3.13
CA GLY A 82 -11.54 5.51 2.43
C GLY A 82 -11.61 4.29 1.53
N ALA A 83 -10.56 4.02 0.74
CA ALA A 83 -10.47 2.86 -0.14
C ALA A 83 -10.62 1.54 0.63
N LEU A 84 -9.80 1.34 1.68
CA LEU A 84 -9.83 0.10 2.47
C LEU A 84 -11.18 -0.10 3.19
N LYS A 85 -11.74 0.98 3.78
CA LYS A 85 -13.06 0.92 4.43
C LYS A 85 -14.18 0.65 3.42
N THR A 86 -14.11 1.20 2.22
CA THR A 86 -15.06 0.94 1.15
C THR A 86 -15.04 -0.52 0.72
N CYS A 87 -13.84 -1.11 0.53
CA CYS A 87 -13.70 -2.53 0.27
C CYS A 87 -14.31 -3.37 1.40
N ARG A 88 -13.98 -3.08 2.66
CA ARG A 88 -14.55 -3.79 3.81
C ARG A 88 -16.08 -3.73 3.82
N THR A 89 -16.64 -2.55 3.62
CA THR A 89 -18.09 -2.35 3.65
C THR A 89 -18.81 -3.08 2.52
N ASN A 90 -18.22 -3.09 1.31
CA ASN A 90 -18.86 -3.72 0.16
C ASN A 90 -18.68 -5.24 0.12
N VAL A 91 -17.57 -5.78 0.67
CA VAL A 91 -17.28 -7.22 0.64
C VAL A 91 -17.85 -7.93 1.86
N ILE A 92 -17.58 -7.40 3.05
CA ILE A 92 -18.00 -8.05 4.31
C ILE A 92 -19.33 -7.46 4.82
N GLY A 93 -19.52 -6.15 4.68
CA GLY A 93 -20.72 -5.46 5.18
C GLY A 93 -20.93 -5.70 6.68
N SER A 94 -22.10 -6.22 7.04
CA SER A 94 -22.44 -6.61 8.41
C SER A 94 -21.95 -8.00 8.82
N GLY A 95 -21.14 -8.65 7.98
CA GLY A 95 -20.63 -10.00 8.17
C GLY A 95 -21.31 -11.03 7.24
N LEU A 96 -20.52 -12.00 6.77
CA LEU A 96 -20.97 -13.09 5.94
C LEU A 96 -21.68 -14.13 6.81
N ARG A 97 -22.93 -14.42 6.53
CA ARG A 97 -23.77 -15.32 7.29
C ARG A 97 -23.74 -16.73 6.69
N LEU A 98 -23.79 -17.75 7.53
CA LEU A 98 -23.92 -19.12 7.10
C LEU A 98 -25.32 -19.34 6.52
N LYS A 99 -25.36 -19.89 5.30
CA LYS A 99 -26.55 -20.46 4.67
C LYS A 99 -26.27 -21.92 4.41
N SER A 100 -26.96 -22.81 5.13
CA SER A 100 -26.80 -24.24 4.97
C SER A 100 -27.54 -24.71 3.71
N GLN A 101 -26.89 -25.56 2.93
CA GLN A 101 -27.47 -26.22 1.77
C GLN A 101 -27.03 -27.70 1.79
N ILE A 102 -27.94 -28.57 2.16
CA ILE A 102 -27.68 -30.02 2.27
C ILE A 102 -28.10 -30.69 0.96
N ASP A 103 -27.17 -31.42 0.36
CA ASP A 103 -27.46 -32.29 -0.76
C ASP A 103 -28.17 -33.55 -0.23
N TYR A 104 -29.49 -33.43 -0.09
CA TYR A 104 -30.32 -34.47 0.49
C TYR A 104 -30.41 -35.73 -0.42
N GLU A 105 -30.30 -35.54 -1.74
CA GLU A 105 -30.31 -36.66 -2.70
C GLU A 105 -29.05 -37.52 -2.53
N ALA A 106 -27.86 -36.89 -2.48
CA ALA A 106 -26.60 -37.61 -2.29
C ALA A 106 -26.51 -38.29 -0.92
N LEU A 107 -27.17 -37.75 0.11
CA LEU A 107 -27.22 -38.32 1.45
C LEU A 107 -28.37 -39.34 1.63
N GLY A 108 -29.25 -39.49 0.65
CA GLY A 108 -30.43 -40.35 0.76
C GLY A 108 -31.42 -39.91 1.86
N MET A 109 -31.48 -38.60 2.12
CA MET A 109 -32.38 -38.00 3.11
C MET A 109 -33.67 -37.52 2.46
N ASP A 110 -34.72 -37.45 3.27
CA ASP A 110 -35.95 -36.74 2.89
C ASP A 110 -35.73 -35.22 2.86
N GLU A 111 -36.35 -34.51 1.93
CA GLU A 111 -36.21 -33.07 1.75
C GLU A 111 -36.63 -32.28 2.99
N GLU A 112 -37.72 -32.72 3.69
CA GLU A 112 -38.20 -32.08 4.90
C GLU A 112 -37.21 -32.24 6.06
N ALA A 113 -36.63 -33.44 6.22
CA ALA A 113 -35.58 -33.74 7.20
C ALA A 113 -34.31 -32.92 6.94
N ALA A 114 -33.92 -32.73 5.67
CA ALA A 114 -32.79 -31.90 5.28
C ALA A 114 -33.01 -30.44 5.65
N ARG A 115 -34.17 -29.87 5.36
CA ARG A 115 -34.55 -28.50 5.72
C ARG A 115 -34.56 -28.28 7.25
N ASP A 116 -35.03 -29.30 8.00
CA ASP A 116 -35.00 -29.21 9.48
C ASP A 116 -33.57 -29.22 10.01
N LEU A 117 -32.70 -30.02 9.42
CA LEU A 117 -31.28 -30.08 9.77
C LEU A 117 -30.57 -28.76 9.39
N GLU A 118 -30.86 -28.20 8.23
CA GLU A 118 -30.33 -26.89 7.81
C GLU A 118 -30.68 -25.79 8.79
N ARG A 119 -31.97 -25.71 9.17
CA ARG A 119 -32.44 -24.73 10.18
C ARG A 119 -31.73 -24.90 11.53
N LYS A 120 -31.52 -26.16 11.93
CA LYS A 120 -30.80 -26.47 13.17
C LYS A 120 -29.35 -26.06 13.08
N ILE A 121 -28.64 -26.33 11.99
CA ILE A 121 -27.23 -25.92 11.76
C ILE A 121 -27.12 -24.41 11.79
N GLU A 122 -27.97 -23.67 11.08
CA GLU A 122 -27.94 -22.23 11.02
C GLU A 122 -28.19 -21.60 12.41
N ARG A 123 -29.15 -22.11 13.16
CA ARG A 123 -29.45 -21.68 14.52
C ARG A 123 -28.28 -21.91 15.48
N GLU A 124 -27.72 -23.12 15.48
CA GLU A 124 -26.59 -23.47 16.36
C GLU A 124 -25.33 -22.69 16.02
N PHE A 125 -25.10 -22.46 14.71
CA PHE A 125 -24.02 -21.60 14.25
C PHE A 125 -24.21 -20.15 14.70
N SER A 126 -25.42 -19.60 14.56
CA SER A 126 -25.74 -18.24 15.01
C SER A 126 -25.54 -18.05 16.51
N LEU A 127 -25.92 -19.07 17.32
CA LEU A 127 -25.68 -19.04 18.77
C LEU A 127 -24.20 -18.85 19.12
N TRP A 128 -23.30 -19.48 18.35
CA TRP A 128 -21.86 -19.32 18.51
C TRP A 128 -21.36 -18.02 17.89
N ALA A 129 -21.82 -17.68 16.68
CA ALA A 129 -21.33 -16.56 15.88
C ALA A 129 -21.74 -15.19 16.41
N ASP A 130 -22.95 -15.06 16.96
CA ASP A 130 -23.46 -13.79 17.52
C ASP A 130 -22.83 -13.47 18.89
N SER A 131 -22.19 -14.46 19.52
CA SER A 131 -21.58 -14.31 20.83
C SER A 131 -20.09 -13.94 20.73
N THR A 132 -19.61 -13.01 21.56
CA THR A 132 -18.18 -12.74 21.74
C THR A 132 -17.41 -13.91 22.34
N ALA A 133 -18.10 -14.99 22.76
CA ALA A 133 -17.45 -16.21 23.23
C ALA A 133 -16.74 -16.97 22.08
N CYS A 134 -17.06 -16.71 20.83
CA CYS A 134 -16.36 -17.28 19.67
C CYS A 134 -14.94 -16.69 19.54
N ASP A 135 -14.71 -15.50 20.00
CA ASP A 135 -13.40 -14.87 20.05
C ASP A 135 -12.59 -15.34 21.26
N LEU A 136 -11.29 -15.61 21.07
CA LEU A 136 -10.41 -15.99 22.17
C LEU A 136 -10.25 -14.82 23.17
N GLU A 137 -10.18 -13.60 22.68
CA GLU A 137 -10.03 -12.37 23.48
C GLU A 137 -11.35 -11.88 24.07
N ARG A 138 -12.51 -12.36 23.59
CA ARG A 138 -13.87 -11.98 23.99
C ARG A 138 -14.23 -10.52 23.70
N LEU A 139 -13.65 -9.96 22.68
CA LEU A 139 -13.91 -8.57 22.26
C LEU A 139 -14.99 -8.52 21.18
N ASP A 140 -14.87 -9.35 20.18
CA ASP A 140 -15.65 -9.31 18.96
C ASP A 140 -16.53 -10.57 18.78
N ASN A 141 -17.66 -10.44 18.11
CA ASN A 141 -18.41 -11.55 17.59
C ASN A 141 -17.82 -12.04 16.24
N PHE A 142 -18.31 -13.16 15.69
CA PHE A 142 -17.76 -13.74 14.47
C PHE A 142 -17.83 -12.79 13.26
N TYR A 143 -18.82 -11.94 13.16
CA TYR A 143 -19.01 -11.02 12.05
C TYR A 143 -18.07 -9.82 12.15
N GLU A 144 -17.83 -9.34 13.36
CA GLU A 144 -16.82 -8.30 13.65
C GLU A 144 -15.40 -8.83 13.40
N LEU A 145 -15.12 -10.08 13.81
CA LEU A 145 -13.86 -10.75 13.48
C LEU A 145 -13.62 -10.88 11.96
N GLN A 146 -14.68 -11.14 11.17
CA GLN A 146 -14.56 -11.12 9.70
C GLN A 146 -14.17 -9.75 9.16
N GLN A 147 -14.80 -8.69 9.66
CA GLN A 147 -14.49 -7.31 9.27
C GLN A 147 -13.04 -6.95 9.63
N LEU A 148 -12.62 -7.32 10.85
CA LEU A 148 -11.26 -7.08 11.34
C LEU A 148 -10.23 -7.87 10.54
N ALA A 149 -10.47 -9.15 10.28
CA ALA A 149 -9.61 -10.02 9.49
C ALA A 149 -9.45 -9.48 8.06
N PHE A 150 -10.55 -9.10 7.41
CA PHE A 150 -10.53 -8.56 6.07
C PHE A 150 -9.76 -7.24 5.98
N LEU A 151 -9.98 -6.32 6.93
CA LEU A 151 -9.25 -5.06 6.97
C LEU A 151 -7.74 -5.27 7.18
N ASN A 152 -7.35 -6.19 8.08
CA ASN A 152 -5.95 -6.52 8.31
C ASN A 152 -5.31 -7.18 7.09
N TRP A 153 -6.04 -8.07 6.40
CA TRP A 153 -5.59 -8.65 5.14
C TRP A 153 -5.30 -7.57 4.09
N LEU A 154 -6.21 -6.64 3.86
CA LEU A 154 -6.00 -5.53 2.92
C LEU A 154 -4.82 -4.63 3.32
N MET A 155 -4.69 -4.31 4.61
CA MET A 155 -3.67 -3.39 5.12
C MET A 155 -2.28 -4.02 5.18
N SER A 156 -2.21 -5.31 5.56
CA SER A 156 -0.93 -6.00 5.84
C SER A 156 -0.58 -7.09 4.82
N GLY A 157 -1.50 -7.40 3.89
CA GLY A 157 -1.35 -8.41 2.84
C GLY A 157 -1.80 -9.80 3.25
N ASP A 158 -1.71 -10.14 4.52
CA ASP A 158 -2.23 -11.37 5.08
C ASP A 158 -2.69 -11.19 6.54
N VAL A 159 -3.49 -12.12 7.02
CA VAL A 159 -3.90 -12.27 8.41
C VAL A 159 -3.94 -13.74 8.78
N ILE A 160 -3.58 -14.04 10.01
CA ILE A 160 -3.58 -15.39 10.54
C ILE A 160 -4.72 -15.52 11.55
N ALA A 161 -5.53 -16.56 11.40
CA ALA A 161 -6.50 -16.94 12.42
C ALA A 161 -6.16 -18.34 12.94
N THR A 162 -5.85 -18.44 14.21
CA THR A 162 -5.71 -19.73 14.89
C THR A 162 -7.06 -20.16 15.44
N LEU A 163 -7.27 -21.48 15.53
CA LEU A 163 -8.54 -22.11 15.88
C LEU A 163 -8.40 -22.94 17.17
N PRO A 164 -8.08 -22.32 18.33
CA PRO A 164 -7.95 -23.05 19.59
C PRO A 164 -9.31 -23.57 20.07
N VAL A 165 -9.26 -24.71 20.77
CA VAL A 165 -10.41 -25.32 21.43
C VAL A 165 -10.31 -25.05 22.92
N THR A 166 -11.19 -24.22 23.45
CA THR A 166 -11.18 -23.79 24.86
C THR A 166 -12.59 -23.77 25.43
N LYS A 167 -12.81 -24.50 26.50
CA LYS A 167 -14.10 -24.52 27.21
C LYS A 167 -14.41 -23.20 27.87
N ARG A 168 -15.67 -22.77 27.76
CA ARG A 168 -16.21 -21.61 28.46
C ARG A 168 -17.56 -21.92 29.07
N ALA A 169 -17.81 -21.39 30.25
CA ALA A 169 -19.14 -21.46 30.87
C ALA A 169 -20.17 -20.78 29.96
N ASN A 170 -21.36 -21.34 29.91
CA ASN A 170 -22.51 -20.83 29.14
C ASN A 170 -22.34 -20.80 27.61
N MET A 171 -21.32 -21.51 27.07
CA MET A 171 -21.15 -21.68 25.62
C MET A 171 -20.94 -23.18 25.32
N PRO A 172 -21.86 -23.80 24.59
CA PRO A 172 -21.78 -25.25 24.29
C PRO A 172 -20.70 -25.60 23.28
N TYR A 173 -20.19 -24.62 22.56
CA TYR A 173 -19.14 -24.81 21.54
C TYR A 173 -17.80 -24.33 22.08
N ASP A 174 -16.77 -25.18 21.91
CA ASP A 174 -15.42 -24.94 22.43
C ASP A 174 -14.45 -24.29 21.42
N LEU A 175 -14.86 -24.21 20.15
CA LEU A 175 -14.08 -23.55 19.10
C LEU A 175 -13.97 -22.05 19.37
N ARG A 176 -12.74 -21.53 19.29
CA ARG A 176 -12.44 -20.09 19.35
C ARG A 176 -11.65 -19.67 18.13
N ILE A 177 -11.73 -18.39 17.83
CA ILE A 177 -10.91 -17.75 16.81
C ILE A 177 -9.97 -16.79 17.54
N CYS A 178 -8.70 -16.81 17.16
CA CYS A 178 -7.73 -15.82 17.59
C CYS A 178 -7.06 -15.23 16.35
N LEU A 179 -7.31 -13.95 16.09
CA LEU A 179 -6.67 -13.23 15.00
C LEU A 179 -5.26 -12.80 15.44
N ILE A 180 -4.32 -12.92 14.52
CA ILE A 180 -2.91 -12.58 14.76
C ILE A 180 -2.44 -11.70 13.63
N GLU A 181 -1.80 -10.59 13.99
CA GLU A 181 -1.21 -9.67 13.02
C GLU A 181 -0.13 -10.35 12.17
N ALA A 182 -0.13 -9.98 10.90
CA ALA A 182 0.78 -10.50 9.90
C ALA A 182 2.27 -10.40 10.28
N ASP A 183 2.67 -9.36 11.01
CA ASP A 183 4.06 -9.12 11.41
C ASP A 183 4.56 -10.12 12.46
N ARG A 184 3.65 -10.67 13.26
CA ARG A 184 4.00 -11.70 14.25
C ARG A 184 4.34 -13.05 13.61
N LEU A 185 3.95 -13.27 12.36
CA LEU A 185 4.37 -14.45 11.60
C LEU A 185 5.75 -14.18 10.99
N SER A 186 6.79 -14.74 11.60
CA SER A 186 8.20 -14.47 11.27
C SER A 186 9.09 -15.68 11.57
N ASN A 187 10.25 -15.72 10.92
CA ASN A 187 11.22 -16.77 11.17
C ASN A 187 11.77 -16.68 12.60
N PRO A 188 11.81 -17.79 13.37
CA PRO A 188 12.36 -17.80 14.70
C PRO A 188 13.79 -17.29 14.72
N ASN A 189 14.09 -16.30 15.56
CA ASN A 189 15.43 -15.69 15.70
C ASN A 189 16.08 -15.24 14.38
N GLY A 190 15.29 -14.97 13.34
CA GLY A 190 15.81 -14.60 12.03
C GLY A 190 16.51 -15.73 11.28
N ILE A 191 16.29 -17.00 11.66
CA ILE A 191 16.90 -18.16 11.00
C ILE A 191 16.61 -18.14 9.50
N VAL A 192 17.67 -18.31 8.71
CA VAL A 192 17.57 -18.50 7.27
C VAL A 192 17.49 -20.01 7.01
N ASP A 193 16.26 -20.49 6.76
CA ASP A 193 15.98 -21.88 6.44
C ASP A 193 15.17 -21.91 5.12
N PRO A 194 15.54 -22.74 4.13
CA PRO A 194 14.82 -22.85 2.87
C PRO A 194 13.37 -23.33 3.06
N HIS A 195 13.10 -24.05 4.15
CA HIS A 195 11.76 -24.55 4.48
C HIS A 195 10.95 -23.59 5.34
N ILE A 196 11.54 -22.51 5.89
CA ILE A 196 10.83 -21.52 6.70
C ILE A 196 10.94 -20.14 6.04
N ILE A 197 9.90 -19.73 5.37
CA ILE A 197 9.85 -18.45 4.67
C ILE A 197 8.79 -17.55 5.33
N GLY A 198 9.24 -16.47 5.97
CA GLY A 198 8.35 -15.50 6.62
C GLY A 198 7.48 -16.14 7.70
N GLY A 199 8.01 -17.12 8.44
CA GLY A 199 7.30 -17.84 9.49
C GLY A 199 6.42 -18.98 9.00
N VAL A 200 6.32 -19.20 7.70
CA VAL A 200 5.57 -20.33 7.10
C VAL A 200 6.54 -21.49 6.86
N GLU A 201 6.31 -22.59 7.54
CA GLU A 201 7.13 -23.80 7.43
C GLU A 201 6.52 -24.77 6.40
N THR A 202 7.37 -25.29 5.52
CA THR A 202 6.98 -26.23 4.46
C THR A 202 7.81 -27.51 4.51
N ASN A 203 7.25 -28.61 4.04
CA ASN A 203 7.99 -29.86 3.81
C ASN A 203 8.70 -29.82 2.44
N ASP A 204 9.44 -30.90 2.11
CA ASP A 204 10.17 -31.06 0.84
C ASP A 204 9.25 -31.00 -0.40
N ALA A 205 7.97 -31.35 -0.26
CA ALA A 205 6.98 -31.24 -1.32
C ALA A 205 6.41 -29.82 -1.48
N GLY A 206 6.79 -28.88 -0.57
CA GLY A 206 6.30 -27.50 -0.57
C GLY A 206 4.93 -27.32 0.10
N GLU A 207 4.43 -28.34 0.79
CA GLU A 207 3.20 -28.28 1.56
C GLU A 207 3.43 -27.52 2.88
N VAL A 208 2.50 -26.68 3.27
CA VAL A 208 2.59 -25.94 4.53
C VAL A 208 2.26 -26.86 5.70
N VAL A 209 3.22 -27.05 6.58
CA VAL A 209 3.12 -27.95 7.76
C VAL A 209 2.93 -27.23 9.07
N ALA A 210 3.50 -26.03 9.21
CA ALA A 210 3.38 -25.24 10.44
C ALA A 210 3.57 -23.74 10.21
N TYR A 211 3.25 -22.98 11.24
CA TYR A 211 3.41 -21.52 11.31
C TYR A 211 4.18 -21.15 12.57
N HIS A 212 5.18 -20.25 12.43
CA HIS A 212 5.98 -19.73 13.53
C HIS A 212 5.48 -18.33 13.91
N ILE A 213 4.80 -18.24 15.04
CA ILE A 213 4.16 -17.03 15.52
C ILE A 213 4.96 -16.45 16.66
N SER A 214 5.48 -15.23 16.48
CA SER A 214 6.16 -14.48 17.54
C SER A 214 5.20 -14.14 18.68
N LYS A 215 5.66 -14.25 19.91
CA LYS A 215 4.86 -13.88 21.09
C LYS A 215 4.60 -12.39 21.18
N HIS A 216 5.53 -11.57 20.71
CA HIS A 216 5.41 -10.11 20.66
C HIS A 216 5.40 -9.59 19.22
N HIS A 217 4.90 -8.38 19.03
CA HIS A 217 4.98 -7.68 17.75
C HIS A 217 6.42 -7.21 17.51
N PRO A 218 7.03 -7.45 16.31
CA PRO A 218 8.44 -7.13 16.05
C PRO A 218 8.83 -5.66 16.25
N LEU A 219 7.85 -4.74 16.11
CA LEU A 219 8.05 -3.31 16.28
C LEU A 219 7.56 -2.80 17.66
N SER A 220 7.22 -3.69 18.60
CA SER A 220 6.85 -3.29 19.95
C SER A 220 8.10 -2.91 20.75
N TYR A 221 7.98 -1.87 21.56
CA TYR A 221 9.00 -1.50 22.56
C TYR A 221 8.98 -2.46 23.78
N ASP A 222 7.86 -3.13 24.00
CA ASP A 222 7.73 -4.12 25.07
C ASP A 222 8.27 -5.47 24.59
N MET A 223 9.43 -5.84 25.12
CA MET A 223 10.15 -7.09 24.82
C MET A 223 10.09 -8.09 26.00
N THR A 224 9.09 -7.97 26.87
CA THR A 224 8.98 -8.82 28.07
C THR A 224 8.76 -10.29 27.73
N GLU A 225 8.06 -10.58 26.63
CA GLU A 225 7.88 -11.95 26.14
C GLU A 225 8.64 -12.16 24.83
N THR A 226 9.75 -12.87 24.87
CA THR A 226 10.53 -13.26 23.68
C THR A 226 10.20 -14.70 23.28
N GLY A 227 10.40 -15.01 21.99
CA GLY A 227 10.27 -16.36 21.44
C GLY A 227 9.11 -16.51 20.46
N TRP A 228 9.02 -17.72 19.92
CA TRP A 228 8.02 -18.11 18.91
C TRP A 228 7.25 -19.32 19.37
N THR A 229 6.00 -19.40 18.97
CA THR A 229 5.17 -20.59 19.11
C THR A 229 5.03 -21.22 17.74
N ARG A 230 5.46 -22.47 17.58
CA ARG A 230 5.21 -23.26 16.37
C ARG A 230 3.82 -23.87 16.47
N VAL A 231 2.95 -23.53 15.54
CA VAL A 231 1.59 -24.06 15.45
C VAL A 231 1.47 -24.90 14.19
N GLU A 232 1.11 -26.19 14.34
CA GLU A 232 0.89 -27.08 13.22
C GLU A 232 -0.30 -26.58 12.38
N ALA A 233 -0.16 -26.59 11.06
CA ALA A 233 -1.21 -26.15 10.14
C ALA A 233 -2.46 -27.02 10.27
N TRP A 234 -2.27 -28.32 10.56
CA TRP A 234 -3.32 -29.33 10.64
C TRP A 234 -3.18 -30.17 11.92
N GLY A 235 -4.28 -30.51 12.51
CA GLY A 235 -4.30 -31.39 13.69
C GLY A 235 -3.89 -32.81 13.32
N ALA A 236 -2.81 -33.31 13.89
CA ALA A 236 -2.24 -34.63 13.59
C ALA A 236 -3.25 -35.80 13.75
N LYS A 237 -4.18 -35.67 14.70
CA LYS A 237 -5.20 -36.69 14.96
C LYS A 237 -6.50 -36.45 14.21
N THR A 238 -6.87 -35.23 13.96
CA THR A 238 -8.19 -34.84 13.44
C THR A 238 -8.19 -34.52 11.95
N GLY A 239 -7.02 -34.20 11.37
CA GLY A 239 -6.89 -33.70 10.01
C GLY A 239 -7.55 -32.33 9.80
N ARG A 240 -8.05 -31.69 10.88
CA ARG A 240 -8.70 -30.38 10.79
C ARG A 240 -7.67 -29.27 10.81
N ARG A 241 -7.98 -28.13 10.19
CA ARG A 241 -7.12 -26.95 10.21
C ARG A 241 -7.03 -26.38 11.63
N ASN A 242 -5.80 -26.07 12.08
CA ASN A 242 -5.54 -25.31 13.29
C ASN A 242 -5.30 -23.84 12.98
N VAL A 243 -4.90 -23.55 11.74
CA VAL A 243 -4.56 -22.18 11.30
C VAL A 243 -5.22 -21.91 9.95
N LEU A 244 -5.91 -20.79 9.85
CA LEU A 244 -6.32 -20.19 8.59
C LEU A 244 -5.35 -19.04 8.26
N HIS A 245 -4.63 -19.20 7.19
CA HIS A 245 -3.79 -18.13 6.63
C HIS A 245 -4.55 -17.50 5.45
N ILE A 246 -5.07 -16.32 5.68
CA ILE A 246 -5.91 -15.59 4.72
C ILE A 246 -5.01 -14.60 3.98
N MET A 247 -4.82 -14.82 2.69
CA MET A 247 -4.02 -13.97 1.82
C MET A 247 -4.42 -14.14 0.35
N ASN A 248 -4.09 -13.16 -0.47
CA ASN A 248 -4.12 -13.30 -1.93
C ASN A 248 -2.75 -13.74 -2.44
N ARG A 249 -2.73 -14.71 -3.34
CA ARG A 249 -1.51 -15.22 -3.99
C ARG A 249 -1.49 -14.76 -5.44
N GLU A 250 -0.48 -13.98 -5.79
CA GLU A 250 -0.26 -13.47 -7.15
C GLU A 250 0.87 -14.19 -7.87
N ARG A 251 1.75 -14.87 -7.11
CA ARG A 251 2.87 -15.64 -7.66
C ARG A 251 2.91 -17.06 -7.14
N ILE A 252 3.33 -17.98 -7.99
CA ILE A 252 3.63 -19.37 -7.60
C ILE A 252 4.82 -19.36 -6.62
N GLY A 253 4.71 -20.11 -5.52
CA GLY A 253 5.73 -20.14 -4.46
C GLY A 253 5.62 -19.00 -3.43
N GLN A 254 4.73 -18.04 -3.62
CA GLN A 254 4.46 -17.01 -2.63
C GLN A 254 3.90 -17.61 -1.34
N ARG A 255 4.52 -17.24 -0.19
CA ARG A 255 4.15 -17.73 1.15
C ARG A 255 3.52 -16.66 2.03
N ARG A 256 3.64 -15.39 1.65
CA ARG A 256 3.09 -14.25 2.40
C ARG A 256 2.33 -13.33 1.45
N GLY A 257 1.29 -12.69 1.94
CA GLY A 257 0.48 -11.76 1.16
C GLY A 257 1.13 -10.40 0.99
N VAL A 258 0.77 -9.70 -0.08
CA VAL A 258 1.18 -8.31 -0.37
C VAL A 258 0.05 -7.38 0.06
N PRO A 259 0.33 -6.27 0.76
CA PRO A 259 -0.68 -5.28 1.11
C PRO A 259 -1.41 -4.74 -0.12
N PHE A 260 -2.71 -4.56 -0.02
CA PHE A 260 -3.57 -4.12 -1.12
C PHE A 260 -3.16 -2.77 -1.71
N LEU A 261 -2.65 -1.85 -0.87
CA LEU A 261 -2.17 -0.55 -1.32
C LEU A 261 -0.76 -0.57 -1.92
N ALA A 262 -0.06 -1.70 -1.92
CA ALA A 262 1.33 -1.78 -2.38
C ALA A 262 1.60 -1.11 -3.73
N PRO A 263 0.80 -1.32 -4.80
CA PRO A 263 1.05 -0.73 -6.12
C PRO A 263 0.82 0.79 -6.17
N VAL A 264 0.14 1.36 -5.19
CA VAL A 264 -0.28 2.78 -5.19
C VAL A 264 0.31 3.60 -4.04
N ILE A 265 1.23 3.01 -3.26
CA ILE A 265 1.86 3.69 -2.10
C ILE A 265 2.43 5.06 -2.52
N GLU A 266 3.21 5.09 -3.60
CA GLU A 266 3.86 6.31 -4.06
C GLU A 266 2.85 7.34 -4.55
N ALA A 267 1.89 6.92 -5.37
CA ALA A 267 0.84 7.80 -5.90
C ALA A 267 0.00 8.41 -4.78
N LEU A 268 -0.39 7.63 -3.76
CA LEU A 268 -1.13 8.12 -2.60
C LEU A 268 -0.31 9.11 -1.77
N LYS A 269 0.98 8.83 -1.55
CA LYS A 269 1.86 9.73 -0.80
C LYS A 269 2.08 11.05 -1.53
N GLN A 270 2.30 11.00 -2.85
CA GLN A 270 2.47 12.19 -3.66
C GLN A 270 1.18 13.01 -3.76
N LEU A 271 0.04 12.37 -3.92
CA LEU A 271 -1.26 13.05 -3.92
C LEU A 271 -1.51 13.77 -2.59
N GLY A 272 -1.24 13.12 -1.45
CA GLY A 272 -1.35 13.75 -0.13
C GLY A 272 -0.46 15.01 -0.03
N ARG A 273 0.82 14.90 -0.40
CA ARG A 273 1.74 16.05 -0.40
C ARG A 273 1.31 17.16 -1.34
N TYR A 274 0.75 16.83 -2.49
CA TYR A 274 0.27 17.82 -3.43
C TYR A 274 -0.96 18.57 -2.90
N THR A 275 -1.92 17.85 -2.30
CA THR A 275 -3.09 18.48 -1.68
C THR A 275 -2.72 19.36 -0.51
N ASP A 276 -1.76 18.95 0.34
CA ASP A 276 -1.24 19.76 1.44
C ASP A 276 -0.56 21.05 0.92
N ALA A 277 0.27 20.93 -0.13
CA ALA A 277 0.94 22.07 -0.74
C ALA A 277 -0.07 23.07 -1.36
N GLU A 278 -1.11 22.57 -2.03
CA GLU A 278 -2.18 23.41 -2.58
C GLU A 278 -2.99 24.11 -1.49
N LEU A 279 -3.27 23.42 -0.39
CA LEU A 279 -3.94 24.02 0.76
C LEU A 279 -3.10 25.16 1.38
N VAL A 280 -1.81 24.92 1.61
CA VAL A 280 -0.88 25.95 2.11
C VAL A 280 -0.81 27.12 1.14
N ALA A 281 -0.69 26.86 -0.15
CA ALA A 281 -0.65 27.90 -1.16
C ALA A 281 -1.97 28.69 -1.24
N ALA A 282 -3.12 28.06 -1.02
CA ALA A 282 -4.41 28.74 -0.95
C ALA A 282 -4.51 29.64 0.29
N VAL A 283 -4.02 29.18 1.43
CA VAL A 283 -3.95 29.97 2.67
C VAL A 283 -3.03 31.19 2.48
N VAL A 284 -1.82 31.01 1.93
CA VAL A 284 -0.87 32.09 1.66
C VAL A 284 -1.43 33.09 0.66
N SER A 285 -2.12 32.66 -0.40
CA SER A 285 -2.74 33.58 -1.37
C SER A 285 -3.97 34.29 -0.82
N GLY A 286 -4.61 33.75 0.21
CA GLY A 286 -5.66 34.44 0.97
C GLY A 286 -5.12 35.53 1.92
N MET A 287 -3.84 35.47 2.24
CA MET A 287 -3.12 36.55 2.94
C MET A 287 -2.58 37.47 1.86
N PHE A 288 -3.13 38.68 1.74
CA PHE A 288 -2.64 39.70 0.77
C PHE A 288 -1.16 39.93 1.00
N THR A 289 -0.32 39.46 0.07
CA THR A 289 1.10 39.78 0.09
C THR A 289 1.33 40.97 -0.86
N VAL A 290 1.48 42.14 -0.29
CA VAL A 290 1.86 43.33 -1.03
C VAL A 290 3.38 43.48 -0.90
N PHE A 291 4.10 43.45 -2.01
CA PHE A 291 5.52 43.84 -2.04
C PHE A 291 5.63 45.33 -2.25
N ILE A 292 6.37 46.01 -1.37
CA ILE A 292 6.66 47.43 -1.50
C ILE A 292 8.01 47.55 -2.18
N GLU A 293 8.00 48.00 -3.42
CA GLU A 293 9.24 48.38 -4.15
C GLU A 293 9.59 49.80 -3.83
N LYS A 294 10.80 50.03 -3.32
CA LYS A 294 11.32 51.32 -3.03
C LYS A 294 12.19 51.78 -4.21
N GLU A 295 11.72 52.75 -4.96
CA GLU A 295 12.52 53.41 -6.00
C GLU A 295 13.59 54.23 -5.26
N SER A 296 14.84 53.75 -5.26
CA SER A 296 15.95 54.53 -4.76
C SER A 296 16.01 55.80 -5.58
N ALA A 297 15.70 56.94 -4.98
CA ALA A 297 16.01 58.21 -5.58
C ALA A 297 17.53 58.20 -5.80
N SER A 298 17.97 58.15 -7.06
CA SER A 298 19.34 58.38 -7.41
C SER A 298 19.65 59.79 -6.90
N SER A 299 20.39 59.87 -5.80
CA SER A 299 20.97 61.13 -5.35
C SER A 299 21.95 61.55 -6.41
N ASP A 300 21.47 62.40 -7.37
CA ASP A 300 22.32 63.13 -8.28
C ASP A 300 23.10 64.14 -7.45
N GLY A 301 24.41 63.99 -7.53
CA GLY A 301 25.45 64.64 -6.79
C GLY A 301 25.19 66.05 -6.29
N GLY A 302 24.84 66.16 -5.04
CA GLY A 302 25.09 67.31 -4.24
C GLY A 302 26.32 67.07 -3.37
N PHE A 303 27.35 67.87 -3.50
CA PHE A 303 28.45 67.91 -2.56
C PHE A 303 27.91 68.18 -1.13
N GLY A 304 27.73 67.15 -0.35
CA GLY A 304 27.24 67.25 1.02
C GLY A 304 28.02 66.32 1.92
N GLU A 305 28.82 66.96 2.74
CA GLU A 305 29.46 66.51 3.97
C GLU A 305 29.49 65.04 4.25
N ILE A 306 30.68 64.46 4.24
CA ILE A 306 30.99 63.17 4.83
C ILE A 306 30.64 63.26 6.30
N ILE A 307 29.52 62.70 6.72
CA ILE A 307 29.18 62.51 8.12
C ILE A 307 30.14 61.43 8.66
N PRO A 308 30.94 61.70 9.70
CA PRO A 308 31.82 60.73 10.32
C PRO A 308 31.01 59.49 10.76
N GLU A 309 31.62 58.31 10.68
CA GLU A 309 31.01 57.05 10.94
C GLU A 309 30.40 56.94 12.36
N ASP A 310 30.91 57.65 13.31
CA ASP A 310 30.45 57.74 14.70
C ASP A 310 29.23 58.69 14.89
N ALA A 311 28.83 59.43 13.86
CA ALA A 311 27.62 60.24 13.84
C ALA A 311 26.48 59.72 12.96
N GLN A 312 26.67 58.58 12.35
CA GLN A 312 25.59 57.87 11.64
C GLN A 312 24.65 57.25 12.66
N VAL A 313 23.51 57.88 12.86
CA VAL A 313 22.41 57.26 13.58
C VAL A 313 21.89 56.14 12.70
N ASP A 314 22.08 54.90 13.13
CA ASP A 314 21.45 53.74 12.57
C ASP A 314 19.94 53.96 12.70
N ALA A 315 19.29 54.40 11.63
CA ALA A 315 17.83 54.43 11.55
C ALA A 315 17.40 52.99 11.58
N GLY A 316 17.09 52.51 12.76
CA GLY A 316 16.60 51.15 12.95
C GLY A 316 15.54 50.84 11.92
N ASP A 317 15.80 49.82 11.13
CA ASP A 317 14.85 49.31 10.14
C ASP A 317 13.69 48.66 10.87
N ASP A 318 12.76 49.49 11.35
CA ASP A 318 11.58 49.10 12.13
C ASP A 318 10.39 48.75 11.22
N SER A 319 10.68 48.36 9.99
CA SER A 319 9.67 47.94 9.02
C SER A 319 9.38 46.42 9.04
N THR A 320 9.22 45.85 10.23
CA THR A 320 8.56 44.52 10.35
C THR A 320 7.07 44.72 10.18
N ILE A 321 6.60 44.50 8.95
CA ILE A 321 5.15 44.47 8.67
C ILE A 321 4.57 43.12 9.11
N GLU A 322 3.76 43.10 10.15
CA GLU A 322 2.99 41.93 10.49
C GLU A 322 1.91 41.66 9.42
N LEU A 323 2.07 40.56 8.72
CA LEU A 323 1.08 40.10 7.74
C LEU A 323 -0.15 39.56 8.47
N ALA A 324 -1.26 40.29 8.42
CA ALA A 324 -2.56 39.83 8.91
C ALA A 324 -3.62 39.96 7.81
N PRO A 325 -4.66 39.11 7.80
CA PRO A 325 -5.77 39.25 6.86
C PRO A 325 -6.44 40.62 7.00
N GLY A 326 -6.46 41.39 5.90
CA GLY A 326 -7.02 42.75 5.90
C GLY A 326 -6.13 43.86 6.46
N ALA A 327 -4.82 43.61 6.64
CA ALA A 327 -3.88 44.64 7.03
C ALA A 327 -3.78 45.74 5.94
N ILE A 328 -3.94 46.99 6.34
CA ILE A 328 -3.75 48.16 5.49
C ILE A 328 -2.37 48.73 5.85
N VAL A 329 -1.49 48.80 4.86
CA VAL A 329 -0.15 49.34 5.01
C VAL A 329 -0.07 50.71 4.31
N ASP A 330 0.27 51.76 5.02
CA ASP A 330 0.55 53.08 4.43
C ASP A 330 1.91 53.05 3.74
N LEU A 331 1.96 53.50 2.50
CA LEU A 331 3.16 53.57 1.69
C LEU A 331 3.80 54.92 1.81
N ASN A 332 5.12 54.97 1.92
CA ASN A 332 5.89 56.20 1.91
C ASN A 332 6.01 56.77 0.47
N GLU A 333 6.42 58.05 0.37
CA GLU A 333 6.63 58.70 -0.93
C GLU A 333 7.76 57.99 -1.71
N GLY A 334 7.48 57.51 -2.93
CA GLY A 334 8.41 56.72 -3.74
C GLY A 334 8.25 55.20 -3.64
N GLU A 335 7.37 54.73 -2.79
CA GLU A 335 7.05 53.29 -2.68
C GLU A 335 5.89 52.92 -3.62
N LYS A 336 6.03 51.81 -4.29
CA LYS A 336 4.99 51.24 -5.17
C LYS A 336 4.60 49.89 -4.66
N ALA A 337 3.26 49.65 -4.52
CA ALA A 337 2.76 48.37 -4.20
C ALA A 337 2.67 47.47 -5.46
N HIS A 338 3.31 46.32 -5.43
CA HIS A 338 3.16 45.33 -6.45
C HIS A 338 2.27 44.21 -5.91
N ASP A 339 1.12 44.04 -6.58
CA ASP A 339 0.22 42.90 -6.33
C ASP A 339 0.85 41.63 -6.92
N MET A 340 1.27 40.73 -6.07
CA MET A 340 1.66 39.39 -6.50
C MET A 340 0.41 38.53 -6.62
N ASN A 341 -0.16 38.49 -7.82
CA ASN A 341 -1.24 37.54 -8.12
C ASN A 341 -0.62 36.15 -8.36
N PRO A 342 -0.67 35.21 -7.39
CA PRO A 342 -0.05 33.89 -7.52
C PRO A 342 -0.78 32.97 -8.51
N GLY A 343 -1.67 33.49 -9.37
CA GLY A 343 -2.42 32.69 -10.34
C GLY A 343 -3.37 31.69 -9.69
N ARG A 344 -3.92 32.02 -8.54
CA ARG A 344 -4.86 31.17 -7.80
C ARG A 344 -6.32 31.64 -7.98
N PRO A 345 -7.34 30.73 -7.99
CA PRO A 345 -7.24 29.28 -7.77
C PRO A 345 -6.61 28.53 -8.94
N ASN A 346 -5.88 27.44 -8.67
CA ASN A 346 -5.31 26.58 -9.69
C ASN A 346 -6.41 25.82 -10.44
N THR A 347 -6.78 26.26 -11.62
CA THR A 347 -7.86 25.68 -12.43
C THR A 347 -7.56 24.25 -12.90
N ALA A 348 -6.29 23.83 -12.87
CA ALA A 348 -5.87 22.47 -13.24
C ALA A 348 -5.90 21.48 -12.07
N PHE A 349 -6.10 21.94 -10.82
CA PHE A 349 -6.04 21.11 -9.61
C PHE A 349 -7.03 19.95 -9.67
N ASP A 350 -8.30 20.25 -9.91
CA ASP A 350 -9.35 19.22 -9.94
C ASP A 350 -9.10 18.16 -11.01
N GLY A 351 -8.78 18.58 -12.24
CA GLY A 351 -8.47 17.65 -13.32
C GLY A 351 -7.28 16.76 -13.06
N PHE A 352 -6.25 17.28 -12.40
CA PHE A 352 -5.05 16.52 -12.04
C PHE A 352 -5.36 15.49 -10.93
N VAL A 353 -6.03 15.90 -9.87
CA VAL A 353 -6.45 15.01 -8.77
C VAL A 353 -7.34 13.89 -9.29
N VAL A 354 -8.33 14.21 -10.14
CA VAL A 354 -9.22 13.22 -10.79
C VAL A 354 -8.40 12.20 -11.59
N ALA A 355 -7.42 12.65 -12.37
CA ALA A 355 -6.59 11.76 -13.19
C ALA A 355 -5.78 10.78 -12.32
N ILE A 356 -5.17 11.25 -11.24
CA ILE A 356 -4.43 10.39 -10.29
C ILE A 356 -5.39 9.44 -9.56
N CYS A 357 -6.54 9.91 -9.09
CA CYS A 357 -7.52 9.05 -8.43
C CYS A 357 -8.03 7.94 -9.36
N ARG A 358 -8.19 8.22 -10.67
CA ARG A 358 -8.54 7.18 -11.65
C ARG A 358 -7.43 6.13 -11.81
N GLN A 359 -6.16 6.53 -11.83
CA GLN A 359 -5.04 5.59 -11.87
C GLN A 359 -4.97 4.72 -10.61
N ILE A 360 -5.16 5.32 -9.44
CA ILE A 360 -5.24 4.60 -8.16
C ILE A 360 -6.42 3.62 -8.18
N GLY A 361 -7.59 4.08 -8.60
CA GLY A 361 -8.79 3.24 -8.71
C GLY A 361 -8.60 2.06 -9.67
N ALA A 362 -7.97 2.28 -10.82
CA ALA A 362 -7.64 1.23 -11.78
C ALA A 362 -6.68 0.18 -11.20
N ALA A 363 -5.66 0.60 -10.45
CA ALA A 363 -4.71 -0.30 -9.81
C ALA A 363 -5.31 -1.11 -8.66
N LEU A 364 -6.29 -0.54 -7.96
CA LEU A 364 -7.00 -1.18 -6.84
C LEU A 364 -8.30 -1.88 -7.26
N GLU A 365 -8.64 -1.89 -8.55
CA GLU A 365 -9.91 -2.41 -9.06
C GLU A 365 -11.15 -1.78 -8.38
N ILE A 366 -11.03 -0.51 -7.96
CA ILE A 366 -12.11 0.25 -7.33
C ILE A 366 -12.58 1.32 -8.34
N PRO A 367 -13.87 1.32 -8.75
CA PRO A 367 -14.42 2.40 -9.55
C PRO A 367 -14.17 3.78 -8.91
N TYR A 368 -13.87 4.78 -9.74
CA TYR A 368 -13.59 6.14 -9.29
C TYR A 368 -14.68 6.68 -8.36
N GLU A 369 -15.94 6.47 -8.70
CA GLU A 369 -17.11 6.92 -7.95
C GLU A 369 -17.14 6.34 -6.52
N LEU A 370 -16.74 5.08 -6.38
CA LEU A 370 -16.63 4.42 -5.07
C LEU A 370 -15.39 4.86 -4.31
N LEU A 371 -14.29 5.12 -5.01
CA LEU A 371 -13.03 5.54 -4.40
C LEU A 371 -13.15 6.91 -3.75
N VAL A 372 -13.72 7.88 -4.47
CA VAL A 372 -13.89 9.27 -4.00
C VAL A 372 -15.28 9.56 -3.44
N LYS A 373 -16.21 8.58 -3.49
CA LYS A 373 -17.61 8.70 -3.06
C LYS A 373 -18.37 9.84 -3.77
N ASN A 374 -18.08 10.03 -5.05
CA ASN A 374 -18.69 11.03 -5.91
C ASN A 374 -19.63 10.37 -6.93
N PHE A 375 -20.92 10.34 -6.63
CA PHE A 375 -21.94 9.69 -7.43
C PHE A 375 -22.70 10.72 -8.28
N ASN A 376 -22.05 11.29 -9.29
CA ASN A 376 -22.64 12.28 -10.18
C ASN A 376 -23.39 11.67 -11.39
N ALA A 377 -23.47 10.33 -11.48
CA ALA A 377 -24.22 9.69 -12.55
C ALA A 377 -25.71 9.73 -12.23
N SER A 378 -26.48 10.50 -13.00
CA SER A 378 -27.93 10.37 -13.02
C SER A 378 -28.29 9.02 -13.65
N TYR A 379 -29.10 8.24 -12.98
CA TYR A 379 -29.82 7.16 -13.64
C TYR A 379 -30.79 7.79 -14.67
N SER A 380 -30.45 7.70 -15.94
CA SER A 380 -31.37 7.95 -17.05
C SER A 380 -31.72 6.63 -17.70
#